data_481a9744b8ce533a0faf963e5013d26b
#
_entry.id   481a9744b8ce533a0faf963e5013d26b
#
_cell.length_a   1.000
_cell.length_b   1.000
_cell.length_c   1.000
_cell.angle_alpha   90.00
_cell.angle_beta   90.00
_cell.angle_gamma   90.00
#
_symmetry.space_group_name_H-M   'P 1'
#
loop_
_entity.id
_entity.type
_entity.pdbx_description
1 polymer ?
#
loop_
_entity_poly.entity_id
_entity_poly.type
_entity_poly.pdbx_seq_one_letter_code
_entity_poly.pdbx_strand_id
1 'polypeptide(L)'
;PEAGITRDSIAVDWQWKGTPIRLIDTAGLRRRARVVEKLERLSGADTDRAVRYAHVVVLVLDAHDMLEKQDLTIARNVIEEGRGLIIAANKWDAIENKNEALKKLKDRVEKSLPQVAGIPIVTMSARSGRNLDKLMAAVLKTYAQWNKRVPTAQLNRYLEAAMVAHPPPLVRGRRIKLRYMTQIKTRPPTFSLFAAKADDLPEAYARYLINGIRERFDLMGVAIRLNLRRTDNPFDKD
;
A
#
# COMPACT_ATOMS: atom_id res chain seq x y z
N PRO A 1 23.37 -20.98 30.93
CA PRO A 1 23.26 -20.14 29.74
C PRO A 1 22.25 -20.77 28.81
N GLU A 2 21.02 -20.30 28.90
CA GLU A 2 19.87 -20.88 28.21
C GLU A 2 19.84 -20.40 26.76
N ALA A 3 19.98 -21.33 25.84
CA ALA A 3 19.64 -21.17 24.45
C ALA A 3 18.11 -21.13 24.34
N GLY A 4 17.53 -19.96 24.19
CA GLY A 4 16.08 -19.81 24.09
C GLY A 4 15.62 -18.36 24.11
N ILE A 5 16.46 -17.42 23.70
CA ILE A 5 16.02 -16.03 23.54
C ILE A 5 15.21 -15.96 22.28
N THR A 6 13.90 -16.05 22.42
CA THR A 6 12.92 -15.49 21.49
C THR A 6 13.37 -14.08 21.16
N ARG A 7 13.86 -13.86 19.95
CA ARG A 7 14.14 -12.49 19.44
C ARG A 7 12.81 -11.86 19.14
N ASP A 8 12.11 -11.42 20.18
CA ASP A 8 10.92 -10.62 20.03
C ASP A 8 11.29 -9.33 19.29
N SER A 9 10.51 -8.97 18.31
CA SER A 9 10.59 -7.67 17.65
C SER A 9 10.50 -6.60 18.73
N ILE A 10 11.57 -5.83 18.91
CA ILE A 10 11.63 -4.78 19.94
C ILE A 10 10.65 -3.69 19.52
N ALA A 11 9.56 -3.57 20.28
CA ALA A 11 8.62 -2.46 20.12
C ALA A 11 9.03 -1.35 21.09
N VAL A 12 9.15 -0.12 20.57
CA VAL A 12 9.47 1.07 21.36
C VAL A 12 8.35 2.07 21.21
N ASP A 13 7.77 2.46 22.33
CA ASP A 13 6.80 3.56 22.35
C ASP A 13 7.55 4.89 22.25
N TRP A 14 7.13 5.71 21.31
CA TRP A 14 7.74 6.98 20.97
C TRP A 14 6.67 8.04 20.73
N GLN A 15 7.07 9.31 20.78
CA GLN A 15 6.18 10.43 20.52
C GLN A 15 6.78 11.37 19.49
N TRP A 16 6.01 11.68 18.44
CA TRP A 16 6.40 12.66 17.43
C TRP A 16 5.40 13.81 17.40
N LYS A 17 5.86 15.03 17.76
CA LYS A 17 5.04 16.25 17.79
C LYS A 17 3.67 16.03 18.48
N GLY A 18 3.67 15.37 19.62
CA GLY A 18 2.48 15.06 20.39
C GLY A 18 1.72 13.80 19.95
N THR A 19 2.05 13.20 18.82
CA THR A 19 1.39 11.97 18.34
C THR A 19 2.12 10.74 18.87
N PRO A 20 1.43 9.83 19.61
CA PRO A 20 2.04 8.58 20.07
C PRO A 20 2.26 7.62 18.88
N ILE A 21 3.44 7.05 18.81
CA ILE A 21 3.86 6.11 17.77
C ILE A 21 4.54 4.93 18.43
N ARG A 22 4.16 3.72 18.03
CA ARG A 22 4.88 2.51 18.38
C ARG A 22 5.78 2.10 17.21
N LEU A 23 7.08 2.15 17.44
CA LEU A 23 8.08 1.67 16.48
C LEU A 23 8.29 0.18 16.68
N ILE A 24 8.20 -0.59 15.60
CA ILE A 24 8.52 -2.01 15.59
C ILE A 24 9.75 -2.16 14.71
N ASP A 25 10.88 -2.50 15.31
CA ASP A 25 12.11 -2.73 14.59
C ASP A 25 12.16 -4.17 14.07
N THR A 26 12.21 -4.30 12.76
CA THR A 26 12.49 -5.56 12.06
C THR A 26 13.97 -5.68 11.74
N ALA A 27 14.83 -5.07 12.54
CA ALA A 27 16.27 -4.99 12.33
C ALA A 27 16.90 -6.34 11.98
N GLY A 28 17.58 -6.35 10.87
CA GLY A 28 18.45 -7.45 10.46
C GLY A 28 17.87 -8.41 9.45
N LEU A 29 16.71 -8.19 8.87
CA LEU A 29 16.20 -9.04 7.78
C LEU A 29 17.18 -9.13 6.60
N ARG A 30 17.77 -8.00 6.17
CA ARG A 30 18.80 -7.99 5.12
C ARG A 30 20.13 -8.62 5.52
N ARG A 31 20.54 -8.51 6.79
CA ARG A 31 21.81 -9.12 7.25
C ARG A 31 21.73 -10.64 7.32
N ARG A 32 20.54 -11.19 7.54
CA ARG A 32 20.36 -12.64 7.68
C ARG A 32 20.23 -13.36 6.34
N ALA A 33 19.73 -12.70 5.30
CA ALA A 33 19.65 -13.28 3.96
C ALA A 33 21.02 -13.56 3.31
N ARG A 34 22.10 -12.93 3.79
CA ARG A 34 23.48 -13.22 3.36
C ARG A 34 24.16 -14.38 4.12
N VAL A 35 23.54 -14.88 5.19
CA VAL A 35 24.09 -15.95 6.02
C VAL A 35 23.10 -17.08 6.13
N VAL A 36 23.26 -18.08 5.26
CA VAL A 36 22.79 -19.48 5.35
C VAL A 36 21.28 -19.73 5.13
N GLU A 37 20.97 -20.46 4.07
CA GLU A 37 19.68 -21.01 3.60
C GLU A 37 18.79 -21.71 4.66
N LYS A 38 19.32 -22.09 5.80
CA LYS A 38 18.60 -22.78 6.88
C LYS A 38 17.93 -21.86 7.89
N LEU A 39 18.32 -20.58 7.93
CA LEU A 39 17.74 -19.52 8.80
C LEU A 39 16.65 -18.69 8.09
N GLU A 40 16.50 -18.83 6.76
CA GLU A 40 15.55 -18.06 5.95
C GLU A 40 14.09 -18.25 6.36
N ARG A 41 13.70 -19.45 6.78
CA ARG A 41 12.31 -19.75 7.19
C ARG A 41 11.88 -19.03 8.48
N LEU A 42 12.79 -18.83 9.43
CA LEU A 42 12.49 -18.16 10.71
C LEU A 42 12.47 -16.64 10.58
N SER A 43 13.28 -16.10 9.66
CA SER A 43 13.39 -14.66 9.38
C SER A 43 12.19 -14.11 8.59
N GLY A 44 11.61 -14.91 7.67
CA GLY A 44 10.41 -14.55 6.92
C GLY A 44 9.16 -14.44 7.82
N ALA A 45 8.99 -15.39 8.74
CA ALA A 45 7.84 -15.40 9.65
C ALA A 45 7.80 -14.18 10.60
N ASP A 46 8.96 -13.70 11.07
CA ASP A 46 9.04 -12.52 11.93
C ASP A 46 8.72 -11.23 11.16
N THR A 47 9.13 -11.16 9.89
CA THR A 47 8.77 -10.05 9.01
C THR A 47 7.30 -10.02 8.73
N ASP A 48 6.72 -11.14 8.35
CA ASP A 48 5.31 -11.28 8.06
C ASP A 48 4.47 -10.92 9.29
N ARG A 49 4.91 -11.33 10.47
CA ARG A 49 4.29 -10.97 11.73
C ARG A 49 4.35 -9.47 11.98
N ALA A 50 5.53 -8.83 11.85
CA ALA A 50 5.71 -7.40 12.03
C ALA A 50 4.86 -6.59 11.02
N VAL A 51 4.82 -7.01 9.75
CA VAL A 51 3.98 -6.39 8.72
C VAL A 51 2.50 -6.47 9.10
N ARG A 52 2.02 -7.62 9.59
CA ARG A 52 0.61 -7.79 10.00
C ARG A 52 0.18 -6.88 11.15
N TYR A 53 1.07 -6.54 12.05
CA TYR A 53 0.76 -5.64 13.18
C TYR A 53 1.02 -4.18 12.88
N ALA A 54 1.82 -3.85 11.86
CA ALA A 54 2.10 -2.48 11.49
C ALA A 54 0.89 -1.81 10.82
N HIS A 55 0.71 -0.53 11.06
CA HIS A 55 -0.23 0.31 10.30
C HIS A 55 0.43 0.83 9.02
N VAL A 56 1.66 1.31 9.15
CA VAL A 56 2.49 1.82 8.06
C VAL A 56 3.86 1.17 8.17
N VAL A 57 4.36 0.69 7.06
CA VAL A 57 5.69 0.10 6.94
C VAL A 57 6.59 1.07 6.19
N VAL A 58 7.74 1.38 6.79
CA VAL A 58 8.81 2.15 6.16
C VAL A 58 9.86 1.17 5.66
N LEU A 59 9.93 0.98 4.35
CA LEU A 59 10.97 0.18 3.71
C LEU A 59 12.20 1.05 3.50
N VAL A 60 13.24 0.81 4.31
CA VAL A 60 14.49 1.56 4.24
C VAL A 60 15.44 0.90 3.26
N LEU A 61 15.79 1.63 2.20
CA LEU A 61 16.71 1.19 1.14
C LEU A 61 18.05 1.91 1.26
N ASP A 62 19.13 1.23 0.89
CA ASP A 62 20.38 1.90 0.57
C ASP A 62 20.24 2.61 -0.79
N ALA A 63 20.59 3.89 -0.86
CA ALA A 63 20.45 4.66 -2.08
C ALA A 63 21.39 4.19 -3.22
N HIS A 64 22.40 3.37 -2.93
CA HIS A 64 23.27 2.75 -3.94
C HIS A 64 22.64 1.48 -4.54
N ASP A 65 21.88 0.71 -3.74
CA ASP A 65 21.31 -0.60 -4.09
C ASP A 65 19.78 -0.57 -4.00
N MET A 66 19.15 0.35 -4.75
CA MET A 66 17.72 0.60 -4.62
C MET A 66 16.86 -0.48 -5.23
N LEU A 67 15.88 -0.98 -4.48
CA LEU A 67 14.83 -1.92 -4.91
C LEU A 67 15.36 -3.23 -5.51
N GLU A 68 16.12 -3.96 -4.74
CA GLU A 68 16.49 -5.35 -5.07
C GLU A 68 15.27 -6.28 -5.03
N LYS A 69 15.45 -7.52 -5.50
CA LYS A 69 14.37 -8.53 -5.54
C LYS A 69 13.72 -8.73 -4.16
N GLN A 70 14.53 -8.74 -3.10
CA GLN A 70 14.06 -8.91 -1.73
C GLN A 70 13.21 -7.71 -1.27
N ASP A 71 13.64 -6.49 -1.58
CA ASP A 71 12.88 -5.26 -1.25
C ASP A 71 11.50 -5.28 -1.91
N LEU A 72 11.46 -5.70 -3.19
CA LEU A 72 10.19 -5.83 -3.92
C LEU A 72 9.29 -6.92 -3.34
N THR A 73 9.86 -8.01 -2.84
CA THR A 73 9.08 -9.07 -2.18
C THR A 73 8.46 -8.55 -0.90
N ILE A 74 9.23 -7.84 -0.06
CA ILE A 74 8.73 -7.21 1.17
C ILE A 74 7.66 -6.16 0.83
N ALA A 75 7.91 -5.30 -0.16
CA ALA A 75 6.95 -4.28 -0.58
C ALA A 75 5.61 -4.88 -1.04
N ARG A 76 5.65 -5.95 -1.83
CA ARG A 76 4.44 -6.67 -2.27
C ARG A 76 3.69 -7.27 -1.09
N ASN A 77 4.37 -7.93 -0.16
CA ASN A 77 3.77 -8.48 1.04
C ASN A 77 3.06 -7.39 1.89
N VAL A 78 3.70 -6.23 2.07
CA VAL A 78 3.10 -5.07 2.75
C VAL A 78 1.80 -4.62 2.08
N ILE A 79 1.80 -4.56 0.74
CA ILE A 79 0.64 -4.15 -0.05
C ILE A 79 -0.48 -5.22 0.03
N GLU A 80 -0.15 -6.50 -0.06
CA GLU A 80 -1.08 -7.63 0.03
C GLU A 80 -1.74 -7.70 1.40
N GLU A 81 -0.98 -7.46 2.47
CA GLU A 81 -1.51 -7.31 3.84
C GLU A 81 -2.35 -6.02 4.01
N GLY A 82 -2.34 -5.14 3.01
CA GLY A 82 -3.11 -3.91 3.00
C GLY A 82 -2.59 -2.84 3.94
N ARG A 83 -1.28 -2.81 4.20
CA ARG A 83 -0.63 -1.80 5.05
C ARG A 83 -0.22 -0.59 4.23
N GLY A 84 -0.04 0.56 4.90
CA GLY A 84 0.58 1.72 4.27
C GLY A 84 2.06 1.42 3.99
N LEU A 85 2.55 1.76 2.79
CA LEU A 85 3.95 1.58 2.41
C LEU A 85 4.60 2.92 2.13
N ILE A 86 5.79 3.11 2.67
CA ILE A 86 6.67 4.25 2.38
C ILE A 86 8.05 3.71 2.04
N ILE A 87 8.68 4.27 1.02
CA ILE A 87 10.06 3.96 0.65
C ILE A 87 10.95 5.09 1.17
N ALA A 88 11.92 4.74 2.01
CA ALA A 88 12.93 5.65 2.53
C ALA A 88 14.30 5.33 1.92
N ALA A 89 14.75 6.14 0.95
CA ALA A 89 16.06 6.02 0.34
C ALA A 89 17.11 6.67 1.27
N ASN A 90 17.79 5.85 2.06
CA ASN A 90 18.81 6.25 3.03
C ASN A 90 20.18 6.39 2.37
N LYS A 91 21.11 7.06 3.06
CA LYS A 91 22.46 7.43 2.59
C LYS A 91 22.42 8.37 1.36
N TRP A 92 21.38 9.18 1.26
CA TRP A 92 21.19 10.10 0.13
C TRP A 92 22.27 11.18 0.03
N ASP A 93 23.00 11.41 1.12
CA ASP A 93 24.16 12.30 1.17
C ASP A 93 25.32 11.78 0.30
N ALA A 94 25.46 10.47 0.13
CA ALA A 94 26.51 9.82 -0.64
C ALA A 94 26.21 9.71 -2.15
N ILE A 95 25.01 10.10 -2.61
CA ILE A 95 24.63 10.05 -4.02
C ILE A 95 25.09 11.31 -4.74
N GLU A 96 25.86 11.13 -5.81
CA GLU A 96 26.34 12.22 -6.66
C GLU A 96 25.24 12.83 -7.52
N ASN A 97 24.61 12.04 -8.40
CA ASN A 97 23.54 12.49 -9.28
C ASN A 97 22.15 12.22 -8.69
N LYS A 98 21.74 13.10 -7.75
CA LYS A 98 20.50 12.95 -6.98
C LYS A 98 19.23 12.95 -7.83
N ASN A 99 19.18 13.75 -8.87
CA ASN A 99 17.99 13.87 -9.74
C ASN A 99 17.77 12.62 -10.57
N GLU A 100 18.83 12.09 -11.16
CA GLU A 100 18.79 10.86 -11.94
C GLU A 100 18.46 9.65 -11.06
N ALA A 101 19.10 9.51 -9.91
CA ALA A 101 18.85 8.45 -8.95
C ALA A 101 17.38 8.45 -8.47
N LEU A 102 16.82 9.64 -8.15
CA LEU A 102 15.43 9.76 -7.74
C LEU A 102 14.47 9.37 -8.88
N LYS A 103 14.75 9.79 -10.11
CA LYS A 103 13.95 9.43 -11.28
C LYS A 103 13.96 7.92 -11.50
N LYS A 104 15.14 7.29 -11.51
CA LYS A 104 15.28 5.83 -11.63
C LYS A 104 14.51 5.07 -10.55
N LEU A 105 14.58 5.54 -9.30
CA LEU A 105 13.84 4.94 -8.20
C LEU A 105 12.33 5.04 -8.40
N LYS A 106 11.81 6.21 -8.76
CA LYS A 106 10.39 6.42 -9.05
C LYS A 106 9.89 5.51 -10.17
N ASP A 107 10.60 5.52 -11.31
CA ASP A 107 10.25 4.69 -12.48
C ASP A 107 10.24 3.19 -12.11
N ARG A 108 11.19 2.76 -11.29
CA ARG A 108 11.25 1.36 -10.83
C ARG A 108 10.14 1.00 -9.88
N VAL A 109 9.76 1.89 -8.95
CA VAL A 109 8.61 1.69 -8.05
C VAL A 109 7.32 1.58 -8.85
N GLU A 110 7.05 2.51 -9.76
CA GLU A 110 5.85 2.52 -10.59
C GLU A 110 5.72 1.26 -11.46
N LYS A 111 6.82 0.82 -12.07
CA LYS A 111 6.83 -0.42 -12.90
C LYS A 111 6.68 -1.69 -12.08
N SER A 112 7.25 -1.73 -10.86
CA SER A 112 7.31 -2.97 -10.06
C SER A 112 6.10 -3.14 -9.13
N LEU A 113 5.41 -2.06 -8.77
CA LEU A 113 4.28 -2.01 -7.84
C LEU A 113 3.08 -1.27 -8.44
N PRO A 114 2.60 -1.67 -9.64
CA PRO A 114 1.56 -0.94 -10.38
C PRO A 114 0.19 -0.94 -9.67
N GLN A 115 -0.03 -1.85 -8.72
CA GLN A 115 -1.26 -1.97 -7.93
C GLN A 115 -1.46 -0.82 -6.93
N VAL A 116 -0.37 -0.09 -6.59
CA VAL A 116 -0.44 1.07 -5.68
C VAL A 116 0.28 2.26 -6.29
N ALA A 117 -0.49 3.17 -6.88
CA ALA A 117 0.07 4.42 -7.39
C ALA A 117 0.37 5.41 -6.25
N GLY A 118 1.46 6.16 -6.40
CA GLY A 118 1.81 7.26 -5.50
C GLY A 118 2.37 6.82 -4.14
N ILE A 119 3.07 5.68 -4.08
CA ILE A 119 3.83 5.29 -2.89
C ILE A 119 4.81 6.41 -2.54
N PRO A 120 4.76 6.97 -1.31
CA PRO A 120 5.67 8.02 -0.92
C PRO A 120 7.13 7.55 -0.95
N ILE A 121 8.00 8.33 -1.59
CA ILE A 121 9.43 8.11 -1.62
C ILE A 121 10.09 9.29 -0.90
N VAL A 122 10.80 9.01 0.19
CA VAL A 122 11.52 10.01 0.97
C VAL A 122 13.01 9.73 0.89
N THR A 123 13.75 10.69 0.36
CA THR A 123 15.22 10.63 0.35
C THR A 123 15.76 11.20 1.66
N MET A 124 16.59 10.44 2.37
CA MET A 124 17.04 10.80 3.70
C MET A 124 18.50 10.38 3.97
N SER A 125 19.06 10.90 5.03
CA SER A 125 20.31 10.41 5.63
C SER A 125 20.11 10.20 7.12
N ALA A 126 20.11 8.95 7.55
CA ALA A 126 20.03 8.61 8.96
C ALA A 126 21.26 9.10 9.74
N ARG A 127 22.42 9.20 9.07
CA ARG A 127 23.66 9.67 9.66
C ARG A 127 23.60 11.14 10.09
N SER A 128 23.05 11.99 9.21
CA SER A 128 22.98 13.44 9.45
C SER A 128 21.63 13.91 9.99
N GLY A 129 20.63 13.03 10.07
CA GLY A 129 19.25 13.39 10.43
C GLY A 129 18.47 14.09 9.31
N ARG A 130 19.08 14.28 8.13
CA ARG A 130 18.45 15.02 7.02
C ARG A 130 17.17 14.36 6.54
N ASN A 131 16.09 15.14 6.44
CA ASN A 131 14.76 14.72 5.96
C ASN A 131 14.04 13.67 6.85
N LEU A 132 14.47 13.42 8.09
CA LEU A 132 13.70 12.58 9.01
C LEU A 132 12.33 13.19 9.32
N ASP A 133 12.23 14.52 9.43
CA ASP A 133 10.95 15.22 9.58
C ASP A 133 10.00 14.97 8.42
N LYS A 134 10.54 14.94 7.19
CA LYS A 134 9.74 14.63 5.99
C LYS A 134 9.28 13.18 5.99
N LEU A 135 10.12 12.26 6.47
CA LEU A 135 9.74 10.87 6.62
C LEU A 135 8.57 10.72 7.59
N MET A 136 8.66 11.36 8.75
CA MET A 136 7.60 11.29 9.75
C MET A 136 6.30 11.96 9.28
N ALA A 137 6.40 13.08 8.57
CA ALA A 137 5.24 13.70 7.94
C ALA A 137 4.58 12.77 6.91
N ALA A 138 5.38 12.05 6.10
CA ALA A 138 4.88 11.05 5.16
C ALA A 138 4.21 9.87 5.88
N VAL A 139 4.76 9.40 7.02
CA VAL A 139 4.16 8.32 7.83
C VAL A 139 2.77 8.73 8.33
N LEU A 140 2.65 9.92 8.92
CA LEU A 140 1.37 10.41 9.45
C LEU A 140 0.35 10.65 8.33
N LYS A 141 0.79 11.19 7.19
CA LYS A 141 -0.08 11.37 6.02
C LYS A 141 -0.58 10.03 5.49
N THR A 142 0.32 9.05 5.29
CA THR A 142 -0.05 7.71 4.83
C THR A 142 -1.00 7.01 5.80
N TYR A 143 -0.77 7.16 7.11
CA TYR A 143 -1.69 6.64 8.13
C TYR A 143 -3.07 7.27 8.03
N ALA A 144 -3.15 8.59 7.88
CA ALA A 144 -4.43 9.29 7.72
C ALA A 144 -5.19 8.83 6.46
N GLN A 145 -4.50 8.69 5.33
CA GLN A 145 -5.05 8.16 4.09
C GLN A 145 -5.53 6.72 4.24
N TRP A 146 -4.73 5.85 4.86
CA TRP A 146 -5.06 4.46 5.12
C TRP A 146 -6.28 4.28 6.04
N ASN A 147 -6.50 5.23 6.94
CA ASN A 147 -7.61 5.23 7.90
C ASN A 147 -8.84 6.04 7.44
N LYS A 148 -8.80 6.59 6.23
CA LYS A 148 -9.82 7.52 5.74
C LYS A 148 -11.15 6.83 5.47
N ARG A 149 -12.24 7.43 5.99
CA ARG A 149 -13.61 7.05 5.67
C ARG A 149 -14.16 7.97 4.59
N VAL A 150 -14.67 7.38 3.52
CA VAL A 150 -15.32 8.12 2.41
C VAL A 150 -16.83 7.94 2.53
N PRO A 151 -17.62 9.03 2.60
CA PRO A 151 -19.07 8.95 2.69
C PRO A 151 -19.69 8.29 1.44
N THR A 152 -20.68 7.42 1.65
CA THR A 152 -21.37 6.69 0.59
C THR A 152 -21.95 7.62 -0.49
N ALA A 153 -22.51 8.77 -0.10
CA ALA A 153 -23.05 9.75 -1.05
C ALA A 153 -21.96 10.31 -1.99
N GLN A 154 -20.74 10.53 -1.49
CA GLN A 154 -19.62 11.00 -2.32
C GLN A 154 -19.12 9.90 -3.27
N LEU A 155 -19.08 8.64 -2.80
CA LEU A 155 -18.72 7.48 -3.63
C LEU A 155 -19.71 7.30 -4.79
N ASN A 156 -21.01 7.46 -4.55
CA ASN A 156 -22.00 7.27 -5.60
C ASN A 156 -21.99 8.42 -6.61
N ARG A 157 -21.78 9.67 -6.18
CA ARG A 157 -21.54 10.80 -7.10
C ARG A 157 -20.29 10.58 -7.96
N TYR A 158 -19.23 10.03 -7.37
CA TYR A 158 -18.04 9.65 -8.14
C TYR A 158 -18.36 8.54 -9.14
N LEU A 159 -19.07 7.49 -8.73
CA LEU A 159 -19.44 6.36 -9.59
C LEU A 159 -20.27 6.82 -10.80
N GLU A 160 -21.24 7.68 -10.59
CA GLU A 160 -22.06 8.30 -11.66
C GLU A 160 -21.20 9.08 -12.64
N ALA A 161 -20.32 9.96 -12.14
CA ALA A 161 -19.39 10.73 -12.98
C ALA A 161 -18.43 9.82 -13.76
N ALA A 162 -17.93 8.76 -13.14
CA ALA A 162 -17.05 7.80 -13.79
C ALA A 162 -17.75 7.02 -14.91
N MET A 163 -19.03 6.64 -14.72
CA MET A 163 -19.84 5.98 -15.74
C MET A 163 -20.20 6.91 -16.90
N VAL A 164 -20.37 8.19 -16.65
CA VAL A 164 -20.61 9.19 -17.71
C VAL A 164 -19.34 9.40 -18.54
N ALA A 165 -18.19 9.55 -17.89
CA ALA A 165 -16.92 9.75 -18.56
C ALA A 165 -16.47 8.54 -19.38
N HIS A 166 -16.60 7.34 -18.80
CA HIS A 166 -16.25 6.07 -19.43
C HIS A 166 -17.32 5.04 -19.09
N PRO A 167 -18.32 4.86 -19.96
CA PRO A 167 -19.38 3.88 -19.73
C PRO A 167 -18.82 2.45 -19.58
N PRO A 168 -19.41 1.61 -18.70
CA PRO A 168 -19.01 0.23 -18.57
C PRO A 168 -19.04 -0.49 -19.94
N PRO A 169 -18.08 -1.37 -20.21
CA PRO A 169 -18.00 -2.08 -21.48
C PRO A 169 -19.19 -3.01 -21.69
N LEU A 170 -19.47 -3.33 -22.94
CA LEU A 170 -20.46 -4.34 -23.29
C LEU A 170 -19.87 -5.73 -23.02
N VAL A 171 -20.61 -6.56 -22.29
CA VAL A 171 -20.31 -7.97 -22.11
C VAL A 171 -21.48 -8.78 -22.64
N ARG A 172 -21.22 -9.66 -23.62
CA ARG A 172 -22.24 -10.43 -24.32
C ARG A 172 -23.37 -9.54 -24.86
N GLY A 173 -23.00 -8.40 -25.48
CA GLY A 173 -23.94 -7.46 -26.10
C GLY A 173 -24.74 -6.59 -25.10
N ARG A 174 -24.52 -6.68 -23.81
CA ARG A 174 -25.23 -5.91 -22.78
C ARG A 174 -24.26 -5.14 -21.89
N ARG A 175 -24.63 -3.91 -21.52
CA ARG A 175 -23.86 -3.10 -20.55
C ARG A 175 -24.10 -3.62 -19.14
N ILE A 176 -23.02 -3.70 -18.36
CA ILE A 176 -23.11 -4.02 -16.94
C ILE A 176 -23.70 -2.81 -16.21
N LYS A 177 -24.78 -3.02 -15.48
CA LYS A 177 -25.40 -1.96 -14.68
C LYS A 177 -24.72 -1.90 -13.33
N LEU A 178 -23.86 -0.89 -13.14
CA LEU A 178 -23.33 -0.54 -11.83
C LEU A 178 -24.42 0.22 -11.06
N ARG A 179 -24.69 -0.18 -9.83
CA ARG A 179 -25.81 0.37 -9.06
C ARG A 179 -25.37 1.37 -8.02
N TYR A 180 -24.51 0.95 -7.11
CA TYR A 180 -23.97 1.81 -6.05
C TYR A 180 -22.68 1.24 -5.50
N MET A 181 -21.95 2.10 -4.77
CA MET A 181 -20.71 1.76 -4.12
C MET A 181 -20.71 2.23 -2.65
N THR A 182 -20.13 1.44 -1.77
CA THR A 182 -19.95 1.80 -0.36
C THR A 182 -18.59 1.36 0.16
N GLN A 183 -18.06 2.05 1.14
CA GLN A 183 -16.84 1.63 1.84
C GLN A 183 -17.20 0.73 3.02
N ILE A 184 -16.76 -0.53 2.98
CA ILE A 184 -17.05 -1.51 4.03
C ILE A 184 -15.98 -1.57 5.11
N LYS A 185 -14.71 -1.23 4.77
CA LYS A 185 -13.58 -1.15 5.72
C LYS A 185 -12.72 0.07 5.42
N THR A 186 -12.10 0.62 6.46
CA THR A 186 -11.10 1.70 6.33
C THR A 186 -9.67 1.17 6.25
N ARG A 187 -9.38 0.02 6.83
CA ARG A 187 -8.01 -0.50 7.05
C ARG A 187 -7.85 -1.93 6.52
N PRO A 188 -7.37 -2.13 5.31
CA PRO A 188 -7.16 -1.14 4.24
C PRO A 188 -8.49 -0.60 3.72
N PRO A 189 -8.49 0.55 3.00
CA PRO A 189 -9.66 1.06 2.32
C PRO A 189 -10.26 -0.02 1.40
N THR A 190 -11.45 -0.51 1.77
CA THR A 190 -12.13 -1.58 1.05
C THR A 190 -13.52 -1.12 0.68
N PHE A 191 -13.82 -1.16 -0.60
CA PHE A 191 -15.08 -0.74 -1.19
C PHE A 191 -15.84 -1.95 -1.72
N SER A 192 -17.16 -1.91 -1.66
CA SER A 192 -18.03 -2.85 -2.34
C SER A 192 -18.79 -2.12 -3.43
N LEU A 193 -18.64 -2.59 -4.67
CA LEU A 193 -19.38 -2.15 -5.83
C LEU A 193 -20.49 -3.16 -6.12
N PHE A 194 -21.72 -2.70 -6.12
CA PHE A 194 -22.89 -3.49 -6.39
C PHE A 194 -23.29 -3.34 -7.86
N ALA A 195 -23.35 -4.45 -8.59
CA ALA A 195 -23.66 -4.48 -10.00
C ALA A 195 -24.54 -5.67 -10.37
N ALA A 196 -25.40 -5.50 -11.38
CA ALA A 196 -25.99 -6.64 -12.04
C ALA A 196 -24.89 -7.33 -12.86
N LYS A 197 -24.65 -8.63 -12.66
CA LYS A 197 -23.55 -9.37 -13.29
C LYS A 197 -22.16 -8.83 -12.90
N ALA A 198 -21.93 -8.67 -11.61
CA ALA A 198 -20.67 -8.15 -11.06
C ALA A 198 -19.45 -8.95 -11.54
N ASP A 199 -19.59 -10.28 -11.68
CA ASP A 199 -18.51 -11.19 -12.09
C ASP A 199 -18.05 -10.98 -13.54
N ASP A 200 -18.89 -10.38 -14.37
CA ASP A 200 -18.58 -10.08 -15.75
C ASP A 200 -17.82 -8.74 -15.92
N LEU A 201 -17.59 -7.96 -14.83
CA LEU A 201 -16.91 -6.67 -14.93
C LEU A 201 -15.43 -6.87 -15.25
N PRO A 202 -14.92 -6.36 -16.40
CA PRO A 202 -13.51 -6.50 -16.75
C PRO A 202 -12.58 -5.89 -15.70
N GLU A 203 -11.49 -6.57 -15.43
CA GLU A 203 -10.47 -6.11 -14.48
C GLU A 203 -9.92 -4.72 -14.82
N ALA A 204 -9.79 -4.41 -16.12
CA ALA A 204 -9.37 -3.09 -16.58
C ALA A 204 -10.33 -1.98 -16.14
N TYR A 205 -11.64 -2.25 -16.12
CA TYR A 205 -12.64 -1.29 -15.66
C TYR A 205 -12.63 -1.17 -14.13
N ALA A 206 -12.44 -2.27 -13.43
CA ALA A 206 -12.25 -2.24 -11.98
C ALA A 206 -11.02 -1.41 -11.59
N ARG A 207 -9.91 -1.56 -12.31
CA ARG A 207 -8.70 -0.73 -12.12
C ARG A 207 -8.96 0.75 -12.41
N TYR A 208 -9.70 1.07 -13.45
CA TYR A 208 -10.13 2.44 -13.75
C TYR A 208 -10.88 3.06 -12.56
N LEU A 209 -11.87 2.34 -12.01
CA LEU A 209 -12.61 2.81 -10.85
C LEU A 209 -11.72 2.98 -9.61
N ILE A 210 -10.81 2.03 -9.34
CA ILE A 210 -9.87 2.11 -8.21
C ILE A 210 -8.96 3.34 -8.34
N ASN A 211 -8.45 3.61 -9.55
CA ASN A 211 -7.57 4.76 -9.77
C ASN A 211 -8.33 6.08 -9.57
N GLY A 212 -9.55 6.17 -10.07
CA GLY A 212 -10.37 7.36 -9.85
C GLY A 212 -10.77 7.56 -8.38
N ILE A 213 -11.07 6.49 -7.63
CA ILE A 213 -11.26 6.56 -6.17
C ILE A 213 -9.99 7.10 -5.50
N ARG A 214 -8.81 6.60 -5.90
CA ARG A 214 -7.51 7.00 -5.34
C ARG A 214 -7.27 8.50 -5.52
N GLU A 215 -7.47 9.00 -6.72
CA GLU A 215 -7.28 10.41 -7.06
C GLU A 215 -8.34 11.30 -6.38
N ARG A 216 -9.62 10.95 -6.55
CA ARG A 216 -10.73 11.78 -6.07
C ARG A 216 -10.75 11.93 -4.56
N PHE A 217 -10.35 10.91 -3.83
CA PHE A 217 -10.43 10.87 -2.37
C PHE A 217 -9.06 10.96 -1.68
N ASP A 218 -8.00 11.32 -2.41
CA ASP A 218 -6.63 11.40 -1.88
C ASP A 218 -6.25 10.14 -1.09
N LEU A 219 -6.30 8.98 -1.77
CA LEU A 219 -5.89 7.68 -1.25
C LEU A 219 -4.60 7.20 -1.95
N MET A 220 -3.70 8.15 -2.22
CA MET A 220 -2.42 7.85 -2.86
C MET A 220 -1.51 7.05 -1.92
N GLY A 221 -0.77 6.09 -2.48
CA GLY A 221 0.21 5.31 -1.72
C GLY A 221 -0.36 4.25 -0.79
N VAL A 222 -1.68 4.03 -0.78
CA VAL A 222 -2.32 2.96 0.00
C VAL A 222 -3.00 1.93 -0.89
N ALA A 223 -2.99 0.68 -0.45
CA ALA A 223 -3.71 -0.39 -1.12
C ALA A 223 -5.22 -0.16 -1.00
N ILE A 224 -5.92 -0.22 -2.14
CA ILE A 224 -7.39 -0.13 -2.21
C ILE A 224 -7.92 -1.49 -2.66
N ARG A 225 -8.90 -2.01 -1.95
CA ARG A 225 -9.62 -3.23 -2.33
C ARG A 225 -11.01 -2.88 -2.86
N LEU A 226 -11.37 -3.45 -4.00
CA LEU A 226 -12.70 -3.32 -4.60
C LEU A 226 -13.34 -4.71 -4.71
N ASN A 227 -14.36 -4.94 -3.89
CA ASN A 227 -15.14 -6.16 -3.92
C ASN A 227 -16.33 -5.96 -4.85
N LEU A 228 -16.46 -6.82 -5.83
CA LEU A 228 -17.62 -6.87 -6.70
C LEU A 228 -18.72 -7.69 -6.03
N ARG A 229 -19.92 -7.14 -5.97
CA ARG A 229 -21.09 -7.78 -5.35
C ARG A 229 -22.23 -7.82 -6.33
N ARG A 230 -22.77 -9.00 -6.57
CA ARG A 230 -23.98 -9.17 -7.37
C ARG A 230 -25.17 -8.61 -6.59
N THR A 231 -26.00 -7.82 -7.27
CA THR A 231 -27.33 -7.49 -6.77
C THR A 231 -28.28 -8.56 -7.29
N ASP A 232 -28.83 -9.36 -6.39
CA ASP A 232 -29.92 -10.25 -6.75
C ASP A 232 -31.10 -9.41 -7.23
N ASN A 233 -31.60 -9.71 -8.41
CA ASN A 233 -32.87 -9.17 -8.88
C ASN A 233 -33.96 -10.07 -8.29
N PRO A 234 -34.80 -9.60 -7.38
CA PRO A 234 -35.85 -10.42 -6.80
C PRO A 234 -36.86 -10.92 -7.84
N PHE A 235 -36.79 -10.43 -9.09
CA PHE A 235 -37.62 -10.81 -10.23
C PHE A 235 -36.94 -11.71 -11.27
N ASP A 236 -35.64 -12.02 -11.13
CA ASP A 236 -34.95 -13.06 -11.89
C ASP A 236 -35.16 -14.42 -11.21
N LYS A 237 -36.41 -14.84 -11.09
CA LYS A 237 -36.73 -16.27 -10.89
C LYS A 237 -36.84 -16.89 -12.29
N ASP A 238 -35.95 -17.87 -12.54
CA ASP A 238 -36.01 -18.77 -13.69
C ASP A 238 -37.37 -19.42 -13.85
#